data_92ce4d712edc91453f2027d3b91a11d2
#
_entry.id   92ce4d712edc91453f2027d3b91a11d2
#
_cell.length_a   1.000
_cell.length_b   1.000
_cell.length_c   1.000
_cell.angle_alpha   90.00
_cell.angle_beta   90.00
_cell.angle_gamma   90.00
#
_symmetry.space_group_name_H-M   'P 1'
#
loop_
_entity.id
_entity.type
_entity.pdbx_description
1 polymer ?
#
loop_
_entity_poly.entity_id
_entity_poly.type
_entity_poly.pdbx_seq_one_letter_code
_entity_poly.pdbx_strand_id
1 'polypeptide(L)'
;MAPIPENLVVQHHLLLCATPAKPLCADPAVGAASWQRLKELVRELGLEDPARPEGVVLRSKADCLRVCRDGPVLWIWPEGVIYGGVTPARIERIMREHVLEGRAIEAWVLGRAPFATAAGMGGR
;
A
#
# COMPACT_ATOMS: atom_id res chain seq x y z
N MET A 1 17.16 -6.31 -17.82
CA MET A 1 16.82 -5.71 -16.51
C MET A 1 17.47 -4.34 -16.40
N ALA A 2 16.69 -3.33 -16.06
CA ALA A 2 17.23 -1.98 -15.92
C ALA A 2 18.06 -1.87 -14.63
N PRO A 3 19.16 -1.12 -14.63
CA PRO A 3 19.92 -0.89 -13.40
C PRO A 3 19.12 -0.07 -12.40
N ILE A 4 19.43 -0.24 -11.12
CA ILE A 4 18.83 0.56 -10.06
C ILE A 4 19.44 1.97 -10.13
N PRO A 5 18.61 3.03 -10.22
CA PRO A 5 19.12 4.40 -10.20
C PRO A 5 19.87 4.69 -8.91
N GLU A 6 21.00 5.41 -9.00
CA GLU A 6 21.81 5.74 -7.83
C GLU A 6 21.05 6.49 -6.73
N ASN A 7 20.17 7.38 -7.15
CA ASN A 7 19.46 8.26 -6.22
C ASN A 7 17.97 7.97 -6.17
N LEU A 8 17.61 6.68 -6.21
CA LEU A 8 16.22 6.27 -6.12
C LEU A 8 15.67 6.57 -4.73
N VAL A 9 14.68 7.44 -4.67
CA VAL A 9 13.98 7.77 -3.44
C VAL A 9 12.60 7.11 -3.50
N VAL A 10 12.23 6.40 -2.44
CA VAL A 10 10.94 5.75 -2.33
C VAL A 10 10.08 6.54 -1.35
N GLN A 11 8.96 7.08 -1.83
CA GLN A 11 8.02 7.79 -0.97
C GLN A 11 7.13 6.82 -0.20
N HIS A 12 6.55 5.84 -0.91
CA HIS A 12 5.68 4.84 -0.32
C HIS A 12 5.92 3.48 -0.95
N HIS A 13 5.72 2.43 -0.17
CA HIS A 13 5.61 1.07 -0.68
C HIS A 13 4.27 0.50 -0.19
N LEU A 14 3.42 0.15 -1.14
CA LEU A 14 2.08 -0.37 -0.87
C LEU A 14 2.08 -1.89 -0.98
N LEU A 15 1.61 -2.55 0.06
CA LEU A 15 1.47 -4.01 0.06
C LEU A 15 -0.01 -4.35 0.13
N LEU A 16 -0.52 -5.00 -0.91
CA LEU A 16 -1.92 -5.39 -0.98
C LEU A 16 -2.06 -6.91 -0.88
N CYS A 17 -2.82 -7.37 0.09
CA CYS A 17 -3.21 -8.76 0.24
C CYS A 17 -4.35 -9.05 -0.76
N ALA A 18 -3.99 -9.22 -2.04
CA ALA A 18 -4.95 -9.25 -3.13
C ALA A 18 -5.49 -10.63 -3.44
N THR A 19 -4.59 -11.59 -3.66
CA THR A 19 -4.97 -12.95 -4.06
C THR A 19 -4.16 -13.96 -3.25
N PRO A 20 -4.39 -14.07 -1.93
CA PRO A 20 -3.64 -14.99 -1.09
C PRO A 20 -3.99 -16.45 -1.44
N ALA A 21 -3.04 -17.36 -1.18
CA ALA A 21 -3.24 -18.79 -1.42
C ALA A 21 -4.40 -19.33 -0.57
N LYS A 22 -4.60 -18.75 0.63
CA LYS A 22 -5.73 -19.06 1.51
C LYS A 22 -6.48 -17.77 1.80
N PRO A 23 -7.58 -17.49 1.07
CA PRO A 23 -8.26 -16.19 1.15
C PRO A 23 -9.08 -16.08 2.44
N LEU A 24 -8.43 -15.71 3.53
CA LEU A 24 -9.08 -15.53 4.84
C LEU A 24 -9.67 -14.13 5.02
N CYS A 25 -9.23 -13.15 4.21
CA CYS A 25 -9.58 -11.75 4.38
C CYS A 25 -10.77 -11.30 3.54
N ALA A 26 -10.87 -11.79 2.31
CA ALA A 26 -11.88 -11.34 1.37
C ALA A 26 -12.02 -12.31 0.19
N ASP A 27 -13.06 -12.08 -0.60
CA ASP A 27 -13.22 -12.75 -1.89
C ASP A 27 -12.02 -12.44 -2.79
N PRO A 28 -11.33 -13.45 -3.34
CA PRO A 28 -10.20 -13.24 -4.24
C PRO A 28 -10.53 -12.37 -5.45
N ALA A 29 -11.77 -12.37 -5.93
CA ALA A 29 -12.16 -11.55 -7.07
C ALA A 29 -12.10 -10.06 -6.73
N VAL A 30 -12.47 -9.67 -5.51
CA VAL A 30 -12.38 -8.28 -5.06
C VAL A 30 -10.92 -7.88 -4.93
N GLY A 31 -10.08 -8.74 -4.35
CA GLY A 31 -8.65 -8.47 -4.23
C GLY A 31 -7.98 -8.29 -5.60
N ALA A 32 -8.32 -9.16 -6.55
CA ALA A 32 -7.78 -9.07 -7.90
C ALA A 32 -8.19 -7.76 -8.59
N ALA A 33 -9.45 -7.35 -8.44
CA ALA A 33 -9.94 -6.10 -9.01
C ALA A 33 -9.27 -4.88 -8.38
N SER A 34 -9.06 -4.91 -7.06
CA SER A 34 -8.37 -3.83 -6.35
C SER A 34 -6.92 -3.73 -6.77
N TRP A 35 -6.24 -4.86 -6.93
CA TRP A 35 -4.86 -4.88 -7.43
C TRP A 35 -4.77 -4.30 -8.83
N GLN A 36 -5.71 -4.67 -9.72
CA GLN A 36 -5.72 -4.14 -11.07
C GLN A 36 -5.93 -2.63 -11.08
N ARG A 37 -6.84 -2.12 -10.24
CA ARG A 37 -7.08 -0.68 -10.14
C ARG A 37 -5.87 0.05 -9.58
N LEU A 38 -5.19 -0.55 -8.60
CA LEU A 38 -3.96 0.03 -8.05
C LEU A 38 -2.89 0.17 -9.14
N LYS A 39 -2.69 -0.85 -9.95
CA LYS A 39 -1.72 -0.79 -11.06
C LYS A 39 -2.06 0.32 -12.04
N GLU A 40 -3.34 0.46 -12.38
CA GLU A 40 -3.79 1.51 -13.29
C GLU A 40 -3.51 2.90 -12.73
N LEU A 41 -3.83 3.12 -11.46
CA LEU A 41 -3.63 4.41 -10.80
C LEU A 41 -2.16 4.78 -10.69
N VAL A 42 -1.30 3.84 -10.36
CA VAL A 42 0.14 4.09 -10.29
C VAL A 42 0.65 4.58 -11.65
N ARG A 43 0.15 3.99 -12.73
CA ARG A 43 0.51 4.39 -14.10
C ARG A 43 -0.09 5.74 -14.47
N GLU A 44 -1.40 5.91 -14.23
CA GLU A 44 -2.11 7.14 -14.59
C GLU A 44 -1.57 8.37 -13.87
N LEU A 45 -1.17 8.21 -12.62
CA LEU A 45 -0.69 9.30 -11.79
C LEU A 45 0.83 9.50 -11.87
N GLY A 46 1.52 8.69 -12.68
CA GLY A 46 2.96 8.82 -12.86
C GLY A 46 3.78 8.55 -11.61
N LEU A 47 3.32 7.67 -10.75
CA LEU A 47 3.94 7.45 -9.44
C LEU A 47 5.22 6.63 -9.49
N GLU A 48 5.49 5.94 -10.58
CA GLU A 48 6.70 5.12 -10.75
C GLU A 48 7.85 5.88 -11.40
N ASP A 49 7.66 7.13 -11.77
CA ASP A 49 8.67 7.93 -12.45
C ASP A 49 9.81 8.26 -11.48
N PRO A 50 11.07 7.81 -11.75
CA PRO A 50 12.20 8.11 -10.88
C PRO A 50 12.52 9.60 -10.75
N ALA A 51 12.06 10.42 -11.71
CA ALA A 51 12.25 11.87 -11.68
C ALA A 51 11.27 12.58 -10.74
N ARG A 52 10.32 11.87 -10.18
CA ARG A 52 9.32 12.44 -9.28
C ARG A 52 9.99 13.02 -8.04
N PRO A 53 9.82 14.33 -7.74
CA PRO A 53 10.55 14.96 -6.61
C PRO A 53 10.27 14.32 -5.25
N GLU A 54 9.03 13.83 -5.04
CA GLU A 54 8.63 13.23 -3.77
C GLU A 54 9.16 11.80 -3.61
N GLY A 55 9.64 11.20 -4.69
CA GLY A 55 10.05 9.80 -4.73
C GLY A 55 9.02 8.92 -5.42
N VAL A 56 9.40 7.69 -5.67
CA VAL A 56 8.52 6.74 -6.36
C VAL A 56 7.58 6.06 -5.38
N VAL A 57 6.44 5.59 -5.89
CA VAL A 57 5.50 4.77 -5.13
C VAL A 57 5.60 3.36 -5.69
N LEU A 58 6.06 2.44 -4.85
CA LEU A 58 6.17 1.03 -5.21
C LEU A 58 4.92 0.29 -4.75
N ARG A 59 4.59 -0.79 -5.43
CA ARG A 59 3.47 -1.65 -5.06
C ARG A 59 3.86 -3.10 -5.17
N SER A 60 3.36 -3.91 -4.25
CA SER A 60 3.58 -5.34 -4.27
C SER A 60 2.31 -6.06 -3.84
N LYS A 61 2.05 -7.18 -4.48
CA LYS A 61 0.95 -8.06 -4.09
C LYS A 61 1.48 -9.05 -3.07
N ALA A 62 0.87 -9.07 -1.90
CA ALA A 62 1.28 -9.97 -0.82
C ALA A 62 0.32 -11.15 -0.71
N ASP A 63 0.84 -12.29 -0.33
CA ASP A 63 0.01 -13.47 -0.08
C ASP A 63 -0.80 -13.29 1.20
N CYS A 64 -0.13 -12.96 2.31
CA CYS A 64 -0.79 -12.71 3.59
C CYS A 64 0.00 -11.67 4.39
N LEU A 65 -0.72 -10.69 4.93
CA LEU A 65 -0.13 -9.64 5.76
C LEU A 65 -0.42 -9.85 7.25
N ARG A 66 -0.96 -11.02 7.62
CA ARG A 66 -1.29 -11.39 9.00
C ARG A 66 -2.39 -10.56 9.64
N VAL A 67 -3.10 -9.77 8.84
CA VAL A 67 -4.29 -9.03 9.29
C VAL A 67 -5.47 -9.63 8.54
N CYS A 68 -6.12 -10.61 9.16
CA CYS A 68 -7.14 -11.44 8.52
C CYS A 68 -8.55 -10.96 8.86
N ARG A 69 -8.82 -9.68 8.62
CA ARG A 69 -10.17 -9.14 8.83
C ARG A 69 -10.40 -7.96 7.90
N ASP A 70 -11.64 -7.79 7.50
CA ASP A 70 -12.08 -6.66 6.68
C ASP A 70 -11.21 -6.48 5.42
N GLY A 71 -10.84 -7.60 4.80
CA GLY A 71 -10.02 -7.56 3.58
C GLY A 71 -10.80 -7.10 2.35
N PRO A 72 -10.15 -6.81 1.22
CA PRO A 72 -8.70 -6.84 1.09
C PRO A 72 -8.01 -5.81 1.98
N VAL A 73 -6.81 -6.15 2.44
CA VAL A 73 -6.02 -5.30 3.33
C VAL A 73 -4.89 -4.64 2.56
N LEU A 74 -4.73 -3.34 2.74
CA LEU A 74 -3.64 -2.57 2.14
C LEU A 74 -2.79 -1.97 3.26
N TRP A 75 -1.48 -2.21 3.19
CA TRP A 75 -0.52 -1.67 4.15
C TRP A 75 0.38 -0.68 3.44
N ILE A 76 0.47 0.55 3.96
CA ILE A 76 1.26 1.61 3.34
C ILE A 76 2.49 1.93 4.19
N TRP A 77 3.67 1.72 3.62
CA TRP A 77 4.94 2.07 4.23
C TRP A 77 5.45 3.40 3.65
N PRO A 78 6.21 4.21 4.41
CA PRO A 78 6.80 3.91 5.71
C PRO A 78 5.89 4.18 6.92
N GLU A 79 4.72 4.80 6.72
CA GLU A 79 3.85 5.20 7.84
C GLU A 79 3.30 3.98 8.60
N GLY A 80 3.16 2.86 7.92
CA GLY A 80 2.60 1.66 8.51
C GLY A 80 1.09 1.71 8.68
N VAL A 81 0.40 2.50 7.87
CA VAL A 81 -1.06 2.59 7.92
C VAL A 81 -1.67 1.37 7.27
N ILE A 82 -2.62 0.73 7.95
CA ILE A 82 -3.28 -0.49 7.49
C ILE A 82 -4.74 -0.17 7.20
N TYR A 83 -5.14 -0.31 5.93
CA TYR A 83 -6.52 -0.10 5.49
C TYR A 83 -7.24 -1.43 5.29
N GLY A 84 -8.52 -1.46 5.62
CA GLY A 84 -9.39 -2.61 5.38
C GLY A 84 -10.46 -2.32 4.35
N GLY A 85 -11.09 -3.37 3.86
CA GLY A 85 -12.18 -3.28 2.89
C GLY A 85 -11.79 -2.56 1.61
N VAL A 86 -10.57 -2.79 1.13
CA VAL A 86 -9.96 -1.99 0.08
C VAL A 86 -10.46 -2.45 -1.30
N THR A 87 -11.66 -1.97 -1.66
CA THR A 87 -12.26 -2.17 -2.97
C THR A 87 -11.59 -1.27 -4.01
N PRO A 88 -11.84 -1.49 -5.31
CA PRO A 88 -11.29 -0.58 -6.34
C PRO A 88 -11.64 0.88 -6.13
N ALA A 89 -12.86 1.17 -5.68
CA ALA A 89 -13.28 2.55 -5.41
C ALA A 89 -12.50 3.15 -4.23
N ARG A 90 -12.24 2.35 -3.19
CA ARG A 90 -11.46 2.81 -2.04
C ARG A 90 -9.98 2.96 -2.39
N ILE A 91 -9.44 2.10 -3.25
CA ILE A 91 -8.08 2.24 -3.76
C ILE A 91 -7.91 3.61 -4.41
N GLU A 92 -8.85 4.02 -5.23
CA GLU A 92 -8.76 5.32 -5.90
C GLU A 92 -8.68 6.47 -4.90
N ARG A 93 -9.56 6.46 -3.89
CA ARG A 93 -9.55 7.51 -2.88
C ARG A 93 -8.29 7.49 -2.03
N ILE A 94 -7.81 6.31 -1.65
CA ILE A 94 -6.57 6.18 -0.87
C ILE A 94 -5.39 6.76 -1.65
N MET A 95 -5.29 6.45 -2.94
CA MET A 95 -4.19 6.97 -3.76
C MET A 95 -4.26 8.48 -3.88
N ARG A 96 -5.44 9.05 -4.10
CA ARG A 96 -5.58 10.49 -4.28
C ARG A 96 -5.46 11.27 -2.98
N GLU A 97 -6.01 10.78 -1.89
CA GLU A 97 -6.03 11.50 -0.61
C GLU A 97 -4.81 11.20 0.25
N HIS A 98 -4.44 9.94 0.41
CA HIS A 98 -3.31 9.57 1.27
C HIS A 98 -1.98 9.71 0.54
N VAL A 99 -1.85 9.09 -0.62
CA VAL A 99 -0.56 9.05 -1.31
C VAL A 99 -0.20 10.41 -1.92
N LEU A 100 -1.15 11.07 -2.59
CA LEU A 100 -0.88 12.36 -3.24
C LEU A 100 -0.97 13.54 -2.28
N GLU A 101 -1.93 13.55 -1.36
CA GLU A 101 -2.17 14.69 -0.49
C GLU A 101 -1.65 14.51 0.94
N GLY A 102 -1.19 13.30 1.29
CA GLY A 102 -0.62 13.04 2.61
C GLY A 102 -1.62 12.91 3.74
N ARG A 103 -2.91 12.70 3.43
CA ARG A 103 -3.95 12.60 4.44
C ARG A 103 -4.57 11.21 4.48
N ALA A 104 -4.33 10.47 5.56
CA ALA A 104 -4.94 9.16 5.75
C ALA A 104 -6.47 9.28 5.86
N ILE A 105 -7.18 8.28 5.35
CA ILE A 105 -8.63 8.20 5.45
C ILE A 105 -8.97 7.41 6.71
N GLU A 106 -9.10 8.11 7.83
CA GLU A 106 -9.23 7.50 9.15
C GLU A 106 -10.39 6.51 9.26
N ALA A 107 -11.49 6.77 8.56
CA ALA A 107 -12.67 5.90 8.60
C ALA A 107 -12.38 4.46 8.16
N TRP A 108 -11.34 4.26 7.36
CA TRP A 108 -11.01 2.95 6.79
C TRP A 108 -9.75 2.34 7.41
N VAL A 109 -9.10 3.04 8.32
CA VAL A 109 -7.87 2.57 8.95
C VAL A 109 -8.19 1.49 9.98
N LEU A 110 -7.60 0.30 9.83
CA LEU A 110 -7.70 -0.76 10.83
C LEU A 110 -6.69 -0.58 11.95
N GLY A 111 -5.56 0.01 11.65
CA GLY A 111 -4.51 0.22 12.63
C GLY A 111 -3.26 0.81 11.99
N ARG A 112 -2.24 1.02 12.82
CA ARG A 112 -0.95 1.53 12.39
C ARG A 112 0.16 0.68 12.99
N ALA A 113 1.11 0.28 12.13
CA ALA A 113 2.23 -0.57 12.55
C ALA A 113 3.49 -0.11 11.81
N PRO A 114 4.06 1.03 12.21
CA PRO A 114 5.27 1.54 11.56
C PRO A 114 6.46 0.63 11.82
N PHE A 115 7.51 0.78 11.01
CA PHE A 115 8.74 0.06 11.25
C PHE A 115 9.31 0.45 12.61
N ALA A 116 9.88 -0.55 13.32
CA ALA A 116 10.57 -0.28 14.57
C ALA A 116 11.83 0.55 14.29
N THR A 117 12.06 1.56 15.11
CA THR A 117 13.29 2.33 15.09
C THR A 117 14.23 1.80 16.17
N ALA A 118 15.52 2.17 16.12
CA ALA A 118 16.46 1.77 17.15
C ALA A 118 15.99 2.19 18.55
N ALA A 119 15.48 3.41 18.67
CA ALA A 119 14.94 3.91 19.95
C ALA A 119 13.69 3.14 20.37
N GLY A 120 12.78 2.85 19.44
CA GLY A 120 11.58 2.08 19.71
C GLY A 120 11.88 0.65 20.11
N MET A 121 12.89 0.04 19.51
CA MET A 121 13.30 -1.31 19.86
C MET A 121 13.88 -1.39 21.27
N GLY A 122 14.66 -0.41 21.66
CA GLY A 122 15.24 -0.37 23.00
C GLY A 122 14.22 -0.07 24.09
N GLY A 123 13.10 0.53 23.75
CA GLY A 123 12.07 0.90 24.70
C GLY A 123 11.04 -0.19 25.01
N ARG A 124 11.22 -1.36 24.50
CA ARG A 124 10.25 -2.44 24.64
C ARG A 124 10.59 -3.41 25.72
#